data_562440c189bc489c428ac966cea1f880
#
_entry.id   562440c189bc489c428ac966cea1f880
#
_cell.length_a   1.000
_cell.length_b   1.000
_cell.length_c   1.000
_cell.angle_alpha   90.00
_cell.angle_beta   90.00
_cell.angle_gamma   90.00
#
_symmetry.space_group_name_H-M   'P 1'
#
loop_
_entity.id
_entity.type
_entity.pdbx_description
1 polymer ?
#
loop_
_entity_poly.entity_id
_entity_poly.type
_entity_poly.pdbx_seq_one_letter_code
_entity_poly.pdbx_strand_id
1 'polypeptide(L)'
;MADFHLHITGTLGLLLGACLAAGVFADVLHLPKVTAYLLVGLLVGPSLLDWVPQEHLEHFDPMLKLAMAVVLFNLGSEFTFTKFRRIAGHCLVLSAAEISATFGLVLVGLMLFGCGGSMALLLACLAVATAPATTILVLKEFRSEGPVTESTGFLVAINNFACIVLFEFGFLAIQLTQGRLETSLGMQVGNVLMNIAGSIALGVLGGVVVSFGCGLLNIKRWLVLLVATATFLLGVNESLQVPYMLTFFVMGVTVANTSDSKSKIRDELDHLSGLLAVLFFAVHGTELDLNAFFAAGTLGAVYVIFRIVGKYAGVYIAARLTHQSLEVRHWLGSCLFAQAGAAIALSTIAVARSPELGKPVQDIILGSVVLFEIIGPLFIRKSLLETGEVPLAQAINHAPRSPLEQVRSVGDRFRSAVWGTATPNGSMSGVSVNKLVRKTKGIHQSARFDDVIDHIEHSHDNTYPVVDDKMSVVGVIRYPLLSDVMFDLSASQLVRAEDLVSETNVVLYPDDPASRAFELFQAETDDCIPVVTNAAPHELMGVVRRSDIVHALITQRRKKK
;
A
#
# COMPACT_ATOMS: atom_id res chain seq x y z
N MET A 1 -38.55 7.29 19.29
CA MET A 1 -38.15 6.51 18.10
C MET A 1 -37.49 5.27 18.65
N ALA A 2 -37.91 4.06 18.29
CA ALA A 2 -37.25 2.85 18.76
C ALA A 2 -35.80 2.89 18.31
N ASP A 3 -34.87 2.78 19.25
CA ASP A 3 -33.45 2.71 18.97
C ASP A 3 -33.20 1.43 18.13
N PHE A 4 -33.10 1.60 16.84
CA PHE A 4 -32.81 0.51 15.93
C PHE A 4 -31.30 0.23 16.01
N HIS A 5 -30.89 -0.56 16.98
CA HIS A 5 -29.51 -1.02 17.09
C HIS A 5 -29.29 -2.18 16.12
N LEU A 6 -28.46 -1.95 15.10
CA LEU A 6 -28.01 -3.01 14.20
C LEU A 6 -27.24 -4.06 15.02
N HIS A 7 -27.47 -5.33 14.74
CA HIS A 7 -26.63 -6.41 15.26
C HIS A 7 -25.20 -6.24 14.71
N ILE A 8 -24.18 -6.71 15.44
CA ILE A 8 -22.75 -6.58 15.09
C ILE A 8 -22.43 -6.93 13.63
N THR A 9 -23.07 -7.96 13.07
CA THR A 9 -22.92 -8.35 11.66
C THR A 9 -23.48 -7.28 10.71
N GLY A 10 -24.60 -6.66 11.08
CA GLY A 10 -25.19 -5.54 10.33
C GLY A 10 -24.32 -4.29 10.36
N THR A 11 -23.73 -4.00 11.52
CA THR A 11 -22.76 -2.90 11.70
C THR A 11 -21.54 -3.08 10.81
N LEU A 12 -20.99 -4.29 10.75
CA LEU A 12 -19.86 -4.61 9.88
C LEU A 12 -20.23 -4.44 8.39
N GLY A 13 -21.43 -4.91 8.00
CA GLY A 13 -21.93 -4.74 6.64
C GLY A 13 -22.12 -3.28 6.26
N LEU A 14 -22.65 -2.46 7.19
CA LEU A 14 -22.81 -1.01 7.01
C LEU A 14 -21.44 -0.33 6.80
N LEU A 15 -20.46 -0.63 7.67
CA LEU A 15 -19.11 -0.09 7.56
C LEU A 15 -18.46 -0.42 6.21
N LEU A 16 -18.50 -1.69 5.81
CA LEU A 16 -17.94 -2.12 4.53
C LEU A 16 -18.63 -1.47 3.34
N GLY A 17 -19.96 -1.38 3.36
CA GLY A 17 -20.75 -0.74 2.31
C GLY A 17 -20.47 0.76 2.21
N ALA A 18 -20.37 1.45 3.34
CA ALA A 18 -20.01 2.86 3.40
C ALA A 18 -18.58 3.11 2.92
N CYS A 19 -17.63 2.26 3.30
CA CYS A 19 -16.25 2.33 2.81
C CYS A 19 -16.14 2.06 1.30
N LEU A 20 -16.91 1.11 0.77
CA LEU A 20 -16.96 0.89 -0.68
C LEU A 20 -17.45 2.15 -1.42
N ALA A 21 -18.52 2.77 -0.94
CA ALA A 21 -19.03 4.02 -1.51
C ALA A 21 -17.99 5.14 -1.40
N ALA A 22 -17.34 5.29 -0.24
CA ALA A 22 -16.30 6.28 -0.01
C ALA A 22 -15.06 6.05 -0.90
N GLY A 23 -14.66 4.80 -1.12
CA GLY A 23 -13.57 4.46 -2.03
C GLY A 23 -13.85 4.92 -3.47
N VAL A 24 -15.10 4.73 -3.95
CA VAL A 24 -15.54 5.25 -5.25
C VAL A 24 -15.51 6.79 -5.28
N PHE A 25 -15.94 7.45 -4.20
CA PHE A 25 -15.85 8.91 -4.06
C PHE A 25 -14.40 9.41 -4.01
N ALA A 26 -13.52 8.71 -3.32
CA ALA A 26 -12.10 9.04 -3.24
C ALA A 26 -11.44 9.02 -4.63
N ASP A 27 -11.74 8.01 -5.45
CA ASP A 27 -11.25 7.93 -6.83
C ASP A 27 -11.69 9.16 -7.66
N VAL A 28 -12.91 9.69 -7.43
CA VAL A 28 -13.43 10.89 -8.10
C VAL A 28 -12.76 12.16 -7.63
N LEU A 29 -12.56 12.29 -6.31
CA LEU A 29 -11.96 13.45 -5.69
C LEU A 29 -10.43 13.42 -5.73
N HIS A 30 -9.85 12.35 -6.29
CA HIS A 30 -8.40 12.12 -6.29
C HIS A 30 -7.79 12.09 -4.88
N LEU A 31 -8.55 11.60 -3.90
CA LEU A 31 -8.08 11.42 -2.53
C LEU A 31 -7.54 10.00 -2.33
N PRO A 32 -6.57 9.81 -1.44
CA PRO A 32 -6.18 8.47 -1.03
C PRO A 32 -7.35 7.72 -0.41
N LYS A 33 -7.55 6.45 -0.77
CA LYS A 33 -8.67 5.63 -0.26
C LYS A 33 -8.64 5.47 1.24
N VAL A 34 -7.44 5.39 1.81
CA VAL A 34 -7.21 5.35 3.25
C VAL A 34 -7.90 6.52 3.97
N THR A 35 -7.69 7.74 3.47
CA THR A 35 -8.34 8.95 4.03
C THR A 35 -9.87 8.84 3.96
N ALA A 36 -10.41 8.33 2.85
CA ALA A 36 -11.86 8.18 2.70
C ALA A 36 -12.44 7.16 3.67
N TYR A 37 -11.76 6.04 3.90
CA TYR A 37 -12.19 5.00 4.85
C TYR A 37 -12.17 5.52 6.29
N LEU A 38 -11.13 6.25 6.69
CA LEU A 38 -11.03 6.89 7.98
C LEU A 38 -12.14 7.93 8.20
N LEU A 39 -12.40 8.78 7.19
CA LEU A 39 -13.46 9.79 7.27
C LEU A 39 -14.85 9.16 7.40
N VAL A 40 -15.10 8.07 6.66
CA VAL A 40 -16.36 7.32 6.79
C VAL A 40 -16.47 6.69 8.16
N GLY A 41 -15.42 6.05 8.68
CA GLY A 41 -15.40 5.51 10.03
C GLY A 41 -15.71 6.58 11.07
N LEU A 42 -15.05 7.73 11.01
CA LEU A 42 -15.29 8.88 11.88
C LEU A 42 -16.76 9.38 11.78
N LEU A 43 -17.31 9.41 10.57
CA LEU A 43 -18.67 9.90 10.32
C LEU A 43 -19.72 8.94 10.89
N VAL A 44 -19.55 7.63 10.70
CA VAL A 44 -20.50 6.59 11.13
C VAL A 44 -20.28 6.20 12.61
N GLY A 45 -19.09 6.51 13.14
CA GLY A 45 -18.68 6.20 14.51
C GLY A 45 -19.38 7.04 15.59
N PRO A 46 -19.05 6.74 16.87
CA PRO A 46 -19.63 7.40 18.05
C PRO A 46 -19.40 8.91 18.08
N SER A 47 -18.36 9.41 17.41
CA SER A 47 -18.01 10.83 17.42
C SER A 47 -18.98 11.72 16.64
N LEU A 48 -19.73 11.21 15.65
CA LEU A 48 -20.62 12.02 14.81
C LEU A 48 -22.03 11.45 14.70
N LEU A 49 -22.25 10.33 14.01
CA LEU A 49 -23.59 9.78 13.76
C LEU A 49 -24.02 8.69 14.74
N ASP A 50 -23.09 8.12 15.49
CA ASP A 50 -23.31 7.05 16.46
C ASP A 50 -24.11 5.85 15.91
N TRP A 51 -23.88 5.53 14.59
CA TRP A 51 -24.50 4.36 13.97
C TRP A 51 -23.78 3.07 14.33
N VAL A 52 -22.54 3.18 14.77
CA VAL A 52 -21.71 2.08 15.26
C VAL A 52 -21.46 2.29 16.74
N PRO A 53 -22.19 1.57 17.61
CA PRO A 53 -22.02 1.67 19.06
C PRO A 53 -20.62 1.22 19.49
N GLN A 54 -20.07 1.87 20.51
CA GLN A 54 -18.73 1.56 21.02
C GLN A 54 -18.60 0.11 21.50
N GLU A 55 -19.68 -0.49 22.03
CA GLU A 55 -19.72 -1.89 22.45
C GLU A 55 -19.40 -2.87 21.29
N HIS A 56 -19.75 -2.53 20.03
CA HIS A 56 -19.45 -3.35 18.87
C HIS A 56 -17.98 -3.26 18.47
N LEU A 57 -17.30 -2.14 18.76
CA LEU A 57 -15.90 -1.93 18.38
C LEU A 57 -14.96 -2.86 19.13
N GLU A 58 -15.23 -3.13 20.40
CA GLU A 58 -14.42 -4.06 21.22
C GLU A 58 -14.37 -5.46 20.61
N HIS A 59 -15.45 -5.90 19.95
CA HIS A 59 -15.50 -7.20 19.30
C HIS A 59 -14.65 -7.27 18.01
N PHE A 60 -14.28 -6.12 17.44
CA PHE A 60 -13.42 -6.07 16.27
C PHE A 60 -11.92 -5.99 16.61
N ASP A 61 -11.53 -5.79 17.86
CA ASP A 61 -10.13 -5.66 18.28
C ASP A 61 -9.22 -6.82 17.80
N PRO A 62 -9.60 -8.12 17.91
CA PRO A 62 -8.78 -9.20 17.39
C PRO A 62 -8.57 -9.12 15.87
N MET A 63 -9.57 -8.64 15.14
CA MET A 63 -9.51 -8.47 13.69
C MET A 63 -8.64 -7.29 13.30
N LEU A 64 -8.70 -6.19 14.07
CA LEU A 64 -7.83 -5.03 13.89
C LEU A 64 -6.37 -5.39 14.16
N LYS A 65 -6.09 -6.13 15.23
CA LYS A 65 -4.75 -6.63 15.53
C LYS A 65 -4.21 -7.53 14.43
N LEU A 66 -5.05 -8.43 13.88
CA LEU A 66 -4.66 -9.28 12.76
C LEU A 66 -4.38 -8.44 11.49
N ALA A 67 -5.23 -7.45 11.20
CA ALA A 67 -5.01 -6.55 10.07
C ALA A 67 -3.68 -5.79 10.20
N MET A 68 -3.41 -5.23 11.40
CA MET A 68 -2.14 -4.56 11.67
C MET A 68 -0.95 -5.52 11.56
N ALA A 69 -1.09 -6.75 12.07
CA ALA A 69 -0.06 -7.80 11.96
C ALA A 69 0.28 -8.11 10.50
N VAL A 70 -0.73 -8.26 9.63
CA VAL A 70 -0.54 -8.51 8.19
C VAL A 70 0.08 -7.30 7.49
N VAL A 71 -0.31 -6.07 7.84
CA VAL A 71 0.30 -4.85 7.30
C VAL A 71 1.78 -4.75 7.68
N LEU A 72 2.12 -5.02 8.95
CA LEU A 72 3.50 -5.00 9.43
C LEU A 72 4.35 -6.12 8.83
N PHE A 73 3.77 -7.31 8.68
CA PHE A 73 4.38 -8.42 7.96
C PHE A 73 4.67 -8.02 6.51
N ASN A 74 3.71 -7.40 5.83
CA ASN A 74 3.87 -6.93 4.46
C ASN A 74 4.96 -5.84 4.36
N LEU A 75 4.98 -4.88 5.29
CA LEU A 75 6.07 -3.91 5.40
C LEU A 75 7.42 -4.61 5.57
N GLY A 76 7.52 -5.56 6.52
CA GLY A 76 8.75 -6.34 6.73
C GLY A 76 9.18 -7.13 5.50
N SER A 77 8.22 -7.65 4.71
CA SER A 77 8.51 -8.43 3.51
C SER A 77 9.15 -7.62 2.37
N GLU A 78 9.09 -6.30 2.41
CA GLU A 78 9.82 -5.42 1.48
C GLU A 78 11.31 -5.29 1.83
N PHE A 79 11.72 -5.65 3.07
CA PHE A 79 13.09 -5.52 3.56
C PHE A 79 13.93 -6.74 3.23
N THR A 80 14.55 -6.75 2.05
CA THR A 80 15.59 -7.73 1.73
C THR A 80 16.96 -7.21 2.18
N PHE A 81 17.83 -8.08 2.73
CA PHE A 81 19.18 -7.70 3.17
C PHE A 81 20.01 -7.07 2.06
N THR A 82 19.79 -7.45 0.81
CA THR A 82 20.47 -6.88 -0.36
C THR A 82 20.09 -5.41 -0.57
N LYS A 83 18.79 -5.09 -0.55
CA LYS A 83 18.30 -3.69 -0.63
C LYS A 83 18.72 -2.90 0.61
N PHE A 84 18.56 -3.50 1.80
CA PHE A 84 18.94 -2.89 3.06
C PHE A 84 20.40 -2.45 3.07
N ARG A 85 21.34 -3.32 2.69
CA ARG A 85 22.77 -3.00 2.64
C ARG A 85 23.09 -1.82 1.71
N ARG A 86 22.31 -1.66 0.65
CA ARG A 86 22.50 -0.58 -0.35
C ARG A 86 22.06 0.78 0.18
N ILE A 87 20.94 0.86 0.91
CA ILE A 87 20.32 2.12 1.34
C ILE A 87 20.54 2.43 2.83
N ALA A 88 20.89 1.44 3.65
CA ALA A 88 20.96 1.56 5.11
C ALA A 88 21.86 2.71 5.58
N GLY A 89 23.02 2.90 4.97
CA GLY A 89 23.97 3.92 5.44
C GLY A 89 23.38 5.33 5.46
N HIS A 90 22.74 5.73 4.36
CA HIS A 90 22.13 7.06 4.26
C HIS A 90 20.80 7.14 5.04
N CYS A 91 19.96 6.12 4.94
CA CYS A 91 18.66 6.10 5.62
C CYS A 91 18.79 6.05 7.14
N LEU A 92 19.82 5.40 7.70
CA LEU A 92 20.07 5.43 9.15
C LEU A 92 20.45 6.84 9.63
N VAL A 93 21.26 7.57 8.86
CA VAL A 93 21.61 8.96 9.21
C VAL A 93 20.37 9.85 9.12
N LEU A 94 19.56 9.71 8.06
CA LEU A 94 18.31 10.45 7.91
C LEU A 94 17.34 10.15 9.06
N SER A 95 17.17 8.87 9.41
CA SER A 95 16.30 8.44 10.51
C SER A 95 16.80 8.95 11.86
N ALA A 96 18.09 8.80 12.17
CA ALA A 96 18.65 9.28 13.44
C ALA A 96 18.48 10.78 13.62
N ALA A 97 18.71 11.57 12.56
CA ALA A 97 18.53 13.01 12.59
C ALA A 97 17.06 13.42 12.74
N GLU A 98 16.15 12.73 12.01
CA GLU A 98 14.71 12.96 12.09
C GLU A 98 14.18 12.62 13.49
N ILE A 99 14.54 11.46 14.03
CA ILE A 99 14.16 11.02 15.38
C ILE A 99 14.66 12.03 16.42
N SER A 100 15.93 12.42 16.35
CA SER A 100 16.52 13.37 17.30
C SER A 100 15.88 14.75 17.21
N ALA A 101 15.63 15.24 15.99
CA ALA A 101 14.98 16.53 15.78
C ALA A 101 13.54 16.52 16.27
N THR A 102 12.77 15.47 15.93
CA THR A 102 11.36 15.35 16.32
C THR A 102 11.25 15.23 17.84
N PHE A 103 12.01 14.32 18.45
CA PHE A 103 12.04 14.14 19.89
C PHE A 103 12.44 15.42 20.62
N GLY A 104 13.55 16.05 20.22
CA GLY A 104 14.08 17.25 20.86
C GLY A 104 13.14 18.44 20.74
N LEU A 105 12.62 18.71 19.53
CA LEU A 105 11.72 19.84 19.30
C LEU A 105 10.39 19.67 20.03
N VAL A 106 9.80 18.47 20.04
CA VAL A 106 8.55 18.21 20.77
C VAL A 106 8.77 18.33 22.27
N LEU A 107 9.85 17.76 22.82
CA LEU A 107 10.19 17.87 24.24
C LEU A 107 10.35 19.33 24.66
N VAL A 108 11.22 20.05 23.99
CA VAL A 108 11.49 21.45 24.31
C VAL A 108 10.24 22.32 24.08
N GLY A 109 9.55 22.12 22.96
CA GLY A 109 8.33 22.85 22.64
C GLY A 109 7.27 22.71 23.73
N LEU A 110 6.95 21.47 24.14
CA LEU A 110 5.96 21.21 25.19
C LEU A 110 6.38 21.80 26.53
N MET A 111 7.66 21.68 26.90
CA MET A 111 8.17 22.30 28.15
C MET A 111 8.08 23.82 28.14
N LEU A 112 8.36 24.48 27.01
CA LEU A 112 8.23 25.93 26.87
C LEU A 112 6.78 26.42 27.02
N PHE A 113 5.80 25.59 26.67
CA PHE A 113 4.38 25.88 26.83
C PHE A 113 3.78 25.37 28.16
N GLY A 114 4.64 25.04 29.14
CA GLY A 114 4.22 24.73 30.50
C GLY A 114 3.80 23.28 30.73
N CYS A 115 4.07 22.36 29.80
CA CYS A 115 3.85 20.95 30.00
C CYS A 115 4.85 20.37 31.02
N GLY A 116 4.35 19.55 31.95
CA GLY A 116 5.22 18.89 32.93
C GLY A 116 6.26 17.97 32.26
N GLY A 117 7.49 17.97 32.80
CA GLY A 117 8.63 17.28 32.17
C GLY A 117 8.37 15.78 31.86
N SER A 118 7.73 15.05 32.77
CA SER A 118 7.38 13.62 32.56
C SER A 118 6.40 13.42 31.40
N MET A 119 5.38 14.27 31.32
CA MET A 119 4.40 14.23 30.25
C MET A 119 5.03 14.63 28.91
N ALA A 120 5.82 15.72 28.90
CA ALA A 120 6.54 16.17 27.70
C ALA A 120 7.50 15.10 27.17
N LEU A 121 8.20 14.37 28.07
CA LEU A 121 9.09 13.27 27.70
C LEU A 121 8.34 12.12 27.02
N LEU A 122 7.21 11.66 27.57
CA LEU A 122 6.43 10.59 26.95
C LEU A 122 5.85 11.02 25.60
N LEU A 123 5.32 12.23 25.51
CA LEU A 123 4.81 12.77 24.24
C LEU A 123 5.93 12.89 23.19
N ALA A 124 7.13 13.30 23.59
CA ALA A 124 8.29 13.36 22.69
C ALA A 124 8.73 11.97 22.19
N CYS A 125 8.68 10.93 23.05
CA CYS A 125 8.91 9.55 22.63
C CYS A 125 7.87 9.10 21.60
N LEU A 126 6.59 9.37 21.86
CA LEU A 126 5.49 8.98 20.99
C LEU A 126 5.45 9.76 19.66
N ALA A 127 5.99 10.99 19.65
CA ALA A 127 6.07 11.82 18.44
C ALA A 127 6.94 11.23 17.34
N VAL A 128 7.89 10.35 17.70
CA VAL A 128 8.77 9.67 16.76
C VAL A 128 8.01 8.68 15.88
N ALA A 129 6.96 8.05 16.40
CA ALA A 129 6.17 7.07 15.65
C ALA A 129 5.66 7.62 14.32
N THR A 130 5.64 6.76 13.30
CA THR A 130 5.04 7.04 11.99
C THR A 130 4.10 5.89 11.65
N ALA A 131 2.88 6.17 11.20
CA ALA A 131 1.88 5.16 10.89
C ALA A 131 2.33 4.24 9.74
N PRO A 132 2.64 2.95 10.00
CA PRO A 132 3.11 2.08 8.92
C PRO A 132 1.99 1.70 7.97
N ALA A 133 0.79 1.37 8.49
CA ALA A 133 -0.34 0.95 7.67
C ALA A 133 -0.74 2.05 6.68
N THR A 134 -1.01 3.25 7.16
CA THR A 134 -1.39 4.41 6.35
C THR A 134 -0.33 4.71 5.29
N THR A 135 0.93 4.78 5.70
CA THR A 135 2.03 5.14 4.78
C THR A 135 2.21 4.10 3.69
N ILE A 136 2.36 2.82 4.05
CA ILE A 136 2.63 1.75 3.08
C ILE A 136 1.46 1.52 2.13
N LEU A 137 0.22 1.61 2.63
CA LEU A 137 -0.94 1.44 1.76
C LEU A 137 -1.09 2.57 0.75
N VAL A 138 -0.77 3.82 1.13
CA VAL A 138 -0.74 4.93 0.16
C VAL A 138 0.37 4.72 -0.88
N LEU A 139 1.59 4.33 -0.48
CA LEU A 139 2.66 4.01 -1.42
C LEU A 139 2.25 2.91 -2.42
N LYS A 140 1.57 1.85 -1.94
CA LYS A 140 1.06 0.76 -2.77
C LYS A 140 -0.12 1.17 -3.65
N GLU A 141 -1.06 1.98 -3.14
CA GLU A 141 -2.19 2.51 -3.90
C GLU A 141 -1.71 3.26 -5.14
N PHE A 142 -0.64 4.06 -5.00
CA PHE A 142 -0.03 4.79 -6.11
C PHE A 142 1.02 4.00 -6.89
N ARG A 143 1.30 2.75 -6.51
CA ARG A 143 2.36 1.89 -7.08
C ARG A 143 3.66 2.66 -7.26
N SER A 144 4.02 3.43 -6.24
CA SER A 144 5.17 4.31 -6.30
C SER A 144 6.48 3.52 -6.25
N GLU A 145 7.45 3.94 -7.05
CA GLU A 145 8.79 3.37 -7.09
C GLU A 145 9.81 4.51 -7.21
N GLY A 146 10.80 4.53 -6.32
CA GLY A 146 11.85 5.54 -6.34
C GLY A 146 12.51 5.77 -4.98
N PRO A 147 13.51 6.67 -4.92
CA PRO A 147 14.32 6.88 -3.73
C PRO A 147 13.53 7.43 -2.54
N VAL A 148 12.50 8.26 -2.74
CA VAL A 148 11.64 8.75 -1.67
C VAL A 148 10.76 7.63 -1.14
N THR A 149 10.17 6.81 -2.03
CA THR A 149 9.35 5.65 -1.67
C THR A 149 10.14 4.63 -0.84
N GLU A 150 11.34 4.23 -1.31
CA GLU A 150 12.20 3.26 -0.62
C GLU A 150 12.66 3.80 0.74
N SER A 151 13.10 5.07 0.79
CA SER A 151 13.51 5.71 2.03
C SER A 151 12.36 5.87 3.02
N THR A 152 11.16 6.20 2.55
CA THR A 152 9.96 6.31 3.40
C THR A 152 9.67 4.99 4.09
N GLY A 153 9.62 3.87 3.36
CA GLY A 153 9.41 2.54 3.95
C GLY A 153 10.44 2.22 5.03
N PHE A 154 11.72 2.51 4.75
CA PHE A 154 12.80 2.29 5.71
C PHE A 154 12.65 3.14 6.98
N LEU A 155 12.45 4.45 6.84
CA LEU A 155 12.32 5.36 7.97
C LEU A 155 11.10 5.01 8.84
N VAL A 156 9.97 4.66 8.23
CA VAL A 156 8.77 4.23 8.95
C VAL A 156 9.06 3.05 9.88
N ALA A 157 9.78 2.04 9.40
CA ALA A 157 10.13 0.87 10.20
C ALA A 157 11.05 1.23 11.37
N ILE A 158 12.12 1.99 11.10
CA ILE A 158 13.08 2.42 12.13
C ILE A 158 12.42 3.34 13.15
N ASN A 159 11.58 4.27 12.73
CA ASN A 159 10.88 5.20 13.62
C ASN A 159 9.96 4.47 14.60
N ASN A 160 9.25 3.43 14.15
CA ASN A 160 8.40 2.65 15.04
C ASN A 160 9.21 1.81 16.03
N PHE A 161 10.30 1.19 15.56
CA PHE A 161 11.22 0.50 16.46
C PHE A 161 11.82 1.48 17.50
N ALA A 162 12.32 2.63 17.05
CA ALA A 162 12.89 3.64 17.92
C ALA A 162 11.85 4.21 18.89
N CYS A 163 10.60 4.40 18.46
CA CYS A 163 9.52 4.86 19.33
C CYS A 163 9.28 3.90 20.52
N ILE A 164 9.22 2.58 20.25
CA ILE A 164 9.05 1.56 21.28
C ILE A 164 10.23 1.63 22.28
N VAL A 165 11.44 1.68 21.79
CA VAL A 165 12.65 1.73 22.62
C VAL A 165 12.69 3.02 23.45
N LEU A 166 12.46 4.17 22.82
CA LEU A 166 12.44 5.48 23.50
C LEU A 166 11.34 5.56 24.55
N PHE A 167 10.15 4.99 24.27
CA PHE A 167 9.05 4.96 25.22
C PHE A 167 9.40 4.16 26.47
N GLU A 168 9.95 2.97 26.32
CA GLU A 168 10.36 2.11 27.46
C GLU A 168 11.45 2.79 28.30
N PHE A 169 12.49 3.35 27.68
CA PHE A 169 13.53 4.08 28.40
C PHE A 169 13.02 5.42 28.98
N GLY A 170 12.13 6.11 28.28
CA GLY A 170 11.48 7.33 28.78
C GLY A 170 10.65 7.06 30.01
N PHE A 171 9.87 5.97 30.02
CA PHE A 171 9.10 5.56 31.18
C PHE A 171 9.99 5.18 32.36
N LEU A 172 11.07 4.45 32.08
CA LEU A 172 12.09 4.13 33.09
C LEU A 172 12.75 5.39 33.68
N ALA A 173 13.10 6.38 32.85
CA ALA A 173 13.67 7.64 33.30
C ALA A 173 12.70 8.41 34.24
N ILE A 174 11.39 8.38 33.95
CA ILE A 174 10.35 8.99 34.81
C ILE A 174 10.30 8.28 36.18
N GLN A 175 10.30 6.95 36.19
CA GLN A 175 10.29 6.18 37.43
C GLN A 175 11.53 6.48 38.30
N LEU A 176 12.70 6.62 37.66
CA LEU A 176 13.95 7.02 38.33
C LEU A 176 13.83 8.40 38.99
N THR A 177 13.31 9.39 38.26
CA THR A 177 13.18 10.76 38.79
C THR A 177 12.14 10.88 39.90
N GLN A 178 11.14 10.00 39.90
CA GLN A 178 10.09 9.99 40.94
C GLN A 178 10.45 9.10 42.16
N GLY A 179 11.60 8.43 42.14
CA GLY A 179 12.02 7.52 43.21
C GLY A 179 11.12 6.27 43.36
N ARG A 180 10.37 5.91 42.33
CA ARG A 180 9.37 4.81 42.32
C ARG A 180 9.93 3.51 41.71
N LEU A 181 11.23 3.24 41.89
CA LEU A 181 11.82 1.99 41.40
C LEU A 181 11.39 0.82 42.28
N GLU A 182 10.53 -0.03 41.76
CA GLU A 182 10.13 -1.29 42.45
C GLU A 182 11.23 -2.36 42.39
N THR A 183 12.13 -2.29 41.40
CA THR A 183 13.21 -3.23 41.16
C THR A 183 14.49 -2.51 40.75
N SER A 184 15.65 -3.22 40.79
CA SER A 184 16.92 -2.63 40.37
C SER A 184 16.88 -2.17 38.90
N LEU A 185 17.56 -1.06 38.61
CA LEU A 185 17.67 -0.50 37.24
C LEU A 185 18.12 -1.55 36.21
N GLY A 186 19.09 -2.39 36.59
CA GLY A 186 19.59 -3.46 35.72
C GLY A 186 18.51 -4.49 35.35
N MET A 187 17.62 -4.81 36.29
CA MET A 187 16.50 -5.73 36.01
C MET A 187 15.46 -5.13 35.06
N GLN A 188 15.16 -3.85 35.22
CA GLN A 188 14.20 -3.17 34.34
C GLN A 188 14.75 -3.03 32.90
N VAL A 189 16.00 -2.63 32.77
CA VAL A 189 16.68 -2.61 31.45
C VAL A 189 16.74 -4.03 30.86
N GLY A 190 17.03 -5.04 31.68
CA GLY A 190 17.01 -6.44 31.28
C GLY A 190 15.64 -6.87 30.74
N ASN A 191 14.54 -6.48 31.39
CA ASN A 191 13.18 -6.78 30.93
C ASN A 191 12.86 -6.13 29.57
N VAL A 192 13.23 -4.86 29.37
CA VAL A 192 13.08 -4.19 28.08
C VAL A 192 13.83 -4.93 26.97
N LEU A 193 15.08 -5.25 27.20
CA LEU A 193 15.91 -6.00 26.24
C LEU A 193 15.35 -7.40 25.99
N MET A 194 14.83 -8.07 27.02
CA MET A 194 14.22 -9.39 26.89
C MET A 194 12.93 -9.35 26.08
N ASN A 195 12.09 -8.33 26.26
CA ASN A 195 10.88 -8.13 25.46
C ASN A 195 11.21 -7.89 23.98
N ILE A 196 12.21 -7.06 23.69
CA ILE A 196 12.69 -6.82 22.32
C ILE A 196 13.25 -8.12 21.72
N ALA A 197 14.13 -8.83 22.45
CA ALA A 197 14.71 -10.09 21.99
C ALA A 197 13.63 -11.17 21.79
N GLY A 198 12.64 -11.24 22.68
CA GLY A 198 11.47 -12.13 22.56
C GLY A 198 10.66 -11.85 21.31
N SER A 199 10.37 -10.58 21.03
CA SER A 199 9.69 -10.17 19.79
C SER A 199 10.46 -10.59 18.54
N ILE A 200 11.78 -10.38 18.53
CA ILE A 200 12.63 -10.77 17.40
C ILE A 200 12.64 -12.30 17.24
N ALA A 201 12.81 -13.04 18.34
CA ALA A 201 12.83 -14.51 18.31
C ALA A 201 11.50 -15.08 17.79
N LEU A 202 10.36 -14.59 18.30
CA LEU A 202 9.03 -15.00 17.83
C LEU A 202 8.82 -14.64 16.35
N GLY A 203 9.26 -13.47 15.93
CA GLY A 203 9.19 -13.04 14.53
C GLY A 203 10.01 -13.93 13.59
N VAL A 204 11.25 -14.27 13.99
CA VAL A 204 12.10 -15.20 13.23
C VAL A 204 11.48 -16.59 13.17
N LEU A 205 10.99 -17.13 14.30
CA LEU A 205 10.34 -18.45 14.33
C LEU A 205 9.11 -18.50 13.42
N GLY A 206 8.21 -17.52 13.53
CA GLY A 206 7.04 -17.43 12.67
C GLY A 206 7.40 -17.24 11.19
N GLY A 207 8.41 -16.42 10.91
CA GLY A 207 8.93 -16.22 9.56
C GLY A 207 9.50 -17.48 8.93
N VAL A 208 10.25 -18.28 9.70
CA VAL A 208 10.77 -19.59 9.25
C VAL A 208 9.63 -20.56 8.96
N VAL A 209 8.62 -20.65 9.84
CA VAL A 209 7.45 -21.52 9.63
C VAL A 209 6.72 -21.15 8.34
N VAL A 210 6.46 -19.87 8.12
CA VAL A 210 5.76 -19.39 6.92
C VAL A 210 6.61 -19.57 5.67
N SER A 211 7.93 -19.31 5.75
CA SER A 211 8.87 -19.50 4.64
C SER A 211 8.97 -20.97 4.22
N PHE A 212 9.08 -21.89 5.19
CA PHE A 212 9.09 -23.32 4.95
C PHE A 212 7.79 -23.79 4.28
N GLY A 213 6.66 -23.24 4.71
CA GLY A 213 5.37 -23.51 4.09
C GLY A 213 5.27 -23.05 2.62
N CYS A 214 5.99 -22.01 2.22
CA CYS A 214 6.04 -21.56 0.83
C CYS A 214 6.63 -22.60 -0.13
N GLY A 215 7.59 -23.40 0.34
CA GLY A 215 8.21 -24.46 -0.44
C GLY A 215 7.36 -25.73 -0.58
N LEU A 216 6.42 -25.96 0.36
CA LEU A 216 5.65 -27.21 0.45
C LEU A 216 4.18 -27.06 0.03
N LEU A 217 3.60 -25.89 0.19
CA LEU A 217 2.17 -25.66 0.05
C LEU A 217 1.86 -24.87 -1.23
N ASN A 218 0.70 -25.15 -1.82
CA ASN A 218 0.17 -24.26 -2.84
C ASN A 218 -0.25 -22.92 -2.20
N ILE A 219 -0.37 -21.88 -3.02
CA ILE A 219 -0.59 -20.50 -2.56
C ILE A 219 -1.81 -20.34 -1.64
N LYS A 220 -2.92 -21.04 -1.92
CA LYS A 220 -4.14 -20.97 -1.10
C LYS A 220 -3.93 -21.56 0.30
N ARG A 221 -3.22 -22.68 0.42
CA ARG A 221 -2.90 -23.30 1.71
C ARG A 221 -1.85 -22.49 2.46
N TRP A 222 -0.94 -21.87 1.73
CA TRP A 222 0.05 -20.97 2.31
C TRP A 222 -0.59 -19.74 2.98
N LEU A 223 -1.61 -19.11 2.36
CA LEU A 223 -2.36 -18.02 3.01
C LEU A 223 -3.02 -18.46 4.32
N VAL A 224 -3.60 -19.67 4.34
CA VAL A 224 -4.16 -20.21 5.59
C VAL A 224 -3.08 -20.38 6.65
N LEU A 225 -1.89 -20.89 6.27
CA LEU A 225 -0.76 -21.02 7.18
C LEU A 225 -0.30 -19.65 7.71
N LEU A 226 -0.22 -18.64 6.84
CA LEU A 226 0.14 -17.27 7.24
C LEU A 226 -0.84 -16.73 8.28
N VAL A 227 -2.15 -16.79 7.99
CA VAL A 227 -3.19 -16.30 8.90
C VAL A 227 -3.18 -17.08 10.22
N ALA A 228 -3.06 -18.41 10.16
CA ALA A 228 -3.00 -19.25 11.35
C ALA A 228 -1.77 -18.92 12.22
N THR A 229 -0.59 -18.79 11.59
CA THR A 229 0.64 -18.42 12.30
C THR A 229 0.53 -17.01 12.89
N ALA A 230 -0.02 -16.05 12.14
CA ALA A 230 -0.22 -14.68 12.61
C ALA A 230 -1.17 -14.66 13.83
N THR A 231 -2.33 -15.31 13.73
CA THR A 231 -3.30 -15.36 14.85
C THR A 231 -2.71 -16.05 16.08
N PHE A 232 -1.99 -17.15 15.89
CA PHE A 232 -1.32 -17.86 16.99
C PHE A 232 -0.26 -16.98 17.66
N LEU A 233 0.61 -16.32 16.87
CA LEU A 233 1.63 -15.42 17.40
C LEU A 233 1.04 -14.20 18.08
N LEU A 234 -0.09 -13.65 17.62
CA LEU A 234 -0.80 -12.58 18.34
C LEU A 234 -1.15 -13.04 19.76
N GLY A 235 -1.76 -14.20 19.92
CA GLY A 235 -2.09 -14.75 21.23
C GLY A 235 -0.85 -14.99 22.11
N VAL A 236 0.24 -15.49 21.53
CA VAL A 236 1.52 -15.68 22.24
C VAL A 236 2.12 -14.34 22.69
N ASN A 237 2.14 -13.32 21.81
CA ASN A 237 2.63 -11.99 22.15
C ASN A 237 1.82 -11.36 23.29
N GLU A 238 0.50 -11.48 23.28
CA GLU A 238 -0.38 -11.00 24.35
C GLU A 238 -0.11 -11.74 25.68
N SER A 239 0.05 -13.05 25.63
CA SER A 239 0.36 -13.86 26.81
C SER A 239 1.73 -13.55 27.42
N LEU A 240 2.72 -13.26 26.59
CA LEU A 240 4.08 -12.93 27.02
C LEU A 240 4.29 -11.43 27.27
N GLN A 241 3.29 -10.60 27.00
CA GLN A 241 3.35 -9.12 27.08
C GLN A 241 4.47 -8.53 26.21
N VAL A 242 4.72 -9.12 25.04
CA VAL A 242 5.78 -8.71 24.10
C VAL A 242 5.19 -7.86 22.98
N PRO A 243 5.88 -6.81 22.48
CA PRO A 243 5.38 -5.94 21.41
C PRO A 243 5.15 -6.69 20.09
N TYR A 244 3.90 -7.03 19.77
CA TYR A 244 3.55 -7.77 18.55
C TYR A 244 3.94 -7.04 17.25
N MET A 245 3.98 -5.71 17.26
CA MET A 245 4.34 -4.92 16.09
C MET A 245 5.76 -5.27 15.58
N LEU A 246 6.71 -5.42 16.49
CA LEU A 246 8.07 -5.81 16.15
C LEU A 246 8.13 -7.27 15.69
N THR A 247 7.36 -8.16 16.31
CA THR A 247 7.28 -9.59 15.94
C THR A 247 6.86 -9.75 14.47
N PHE A 248 5.78 -9.09 14.04
CA PHE A 248 5.29 -9.23 12.67
C PHE A 248 6.16 -8.53 11.64
N PHE A 249 6.76 -7.42 11.98
CA PHE A 249 7.76 -6.80 11.13
C PHE A 249 8.95 -7.73 10.88
N VAL A 250 9.54 -8.31 11.94
CA VAL A 250 10.65 -9.26 11.84
C VAL A 250 10.26 -10.54 11.12
N MET A 251 9.03 -11.04 11.33
CA MET A 251 8.47 -12.17 10.59
C MET A 251 8.46 -11.91 9.08
N GLY A 252 8.04 -10.72 8.65
CA GLY A 252 8.07 -10.30 7.25
C GLY A 252 9.51 -10.23 6.69
N VAL A 253 10.42 -9.60 7.43
CA VAL A 253 11.87 -9.53 7.07
C VAL A 253 12.45 -10.94 6.90
N THR A 254 12.11 -11.88 7.80
CA THR A 254 12.58 -13.26 7.73
C THR A 254 12.10 -13.93 6.45
N VAL A 255 10.82 -13.86 6.13
CA VAL A 255 10.26 -14.45 4.90
C VAL A 255 10.88 -13.82 3.65
N ALA A 256 11.07 -12.50 3.62
CA ALA A 256 11.70 -11.80 2.49
C ALA A 256 13.12 -12.29 2.18
N ASN A 257 13.83 -12.79 3.19
CA ASN A 257 15.23 -13.19 3.05
C ASN A 257 15.46 -14.72 3.00
N THR A 258 14.41 -15.51 3.30
CA THR A 258 14.51 -16.98 3.34
C THR A 258 13.65 -17.69 2.30
N SER A 259 12.67 -17.00 1.68
CA SER A 259 11.78 -17.59 0.68
C SER A 259 12.22 -17.28 -0.75
N ASP A 260 12.15 -18.29 -1.65
CA ASP A 260 12.46 -18.14 -3.08
C ASP A 260 11.27 -17.64 -3.91
N SER A 261 10.03 -17.78 -3.41
CA SER A 261 8.79 -17.50 -4.15
C SER A 261 8.22 -16.08 -3.92
N LYS A 262 9.08 -15.05 -3.94
CA LYS A 262 8.76 -13.67 -3.51
C LYS A 262 7.62 -13.00 -4.30
N SER A 263 7.53 -13.18 -5.62
CA SER A 263 6.53 -12.51 -6.46
C SER A 263 5.11 -13.03 -6.22
N LYS A 264 4.93 -14.36 -6.18
CA LYS A 264 3.62 -15.00 -5.96
C LYS A 264 3.05 -14.69 -4.58
N ILE A 265 3.93 -14.60 -3.57
CA ILE A 265 3.56 -14.24 -2.20
C ILE A 265 3.06 -12.80 -2.14
N ARG A 266 3.72 -11.89 -2.83
CA ARG A 266 3.38 -10.46 -2.84
C ARG A 266 1.99 -10.22 -3.40
N ASP A 267 1.65 -10.79 -4.55
CA ASP A 267 0.36 -10.57 -5.21
C ASP A 267 -0.82 -11.02 -4.33
N GLU A 268 -0.70 -12.18 -3.70
CA GLU A 268 -1.75 -12.70 -2.80
C GLU A 268 -1.82 -11.93 -1.47
N LEU A 269 -0.67 -11.47 -0.96
CA LEU A 269 -0.64 -10.59 0.22
C LEU A 269 -1.29 -9.24 -0.05
N ASP A 270 -1.15 -8.70 -1.24
CA ASP A 270 -1.75 -7.41 -1.60
C ASP A 270 -3.28 -7.52 -1.64
N HIS A 271 -3.84 -8.64 -2.12
CA HIS A 271 -5.29 -8.88 -2.06
C HIS A 271 -5.80 -9.01 -0.62
N LEU A 272 -5.14 -9.81 0.21
CA LEU A 272 -5.51 -9.97 1.62
C LEU A 272 -5.36 -8.65 2.39
N SER A 273 -4.23 -7.97 2.21
CA SER A 273 -3.95 -6.68 2.84
C SER A 273 -4.97 -5.62 2.44
N GLY A 274 -5.43 -5.62 1.18
CA GLY A 274 -6.44 -4.68 0.69
C GLY A 274 -7.76 -4.80 1.44
N LEU A 275 -8.29 -6.01 1.61
CA LEU A 275 -9.53 -6.25 2.36
C LEU A 275 -9.37 -5.90 3.85
N LEU A 276 -8.28 -6.38 4.47
CA LEU A 276 -8.00 -6.09 5.89
C LEU A 276 -7.75 -4.61 6.13
N ALA A 277 -7.17 -3.90 5.15
CA ALA A 277 -6.97 -2.46 5.24
C ALA A 277 -8.30 -1.69 5.26
N VAL A 278 -9.26 -2.04 4.40
CA VAL A 278 -10.60 -1.40 4.42
C VAL A 278 -11.21 -1.55 5.82
N LEU A 279 -11.22 -2.76 6.37
CA LEU A 279 -11.72 -3.04 7.70
C LEU A 279 -10.96 -2.28 8.78
N PHE A 280 -9.63 -2.32 8.72
CA PHE A 280 -8.76 -1.63 9.69
C PHE A 280 -9.05 -0.13 9.73
N PHE A 281 -9.03 0.53 8.57
CA PHE A 281 -9.25 1.98 8.54
C PHE A 281 -10.70 2.38 8.80
N ALA A 282 -11.68 1.55 8.42
CA ALA A 282 -13.07 1.77 8.76
C ALA A 282 -13.29 1.77 10.28
N VAL A 283 -12.85 0.71 10.96
CA VAL A 283 -13.01 0.59 12.42
C VAL A 283 -12.09 1.59 13.14
N HIS A 284 -10.84 1.75 12.70
CA HIS A 284 -9.96 2.75 13.29
C HIS A 284 -10.49 4.18 13.14
N GLY A 285 -11.16 4.47 12.03
CA GLY A 285 -11.88 5.73 11.84
C GLY A 285 -13.01 5.95 12.85
N THR A 286 -13.74 4.90 13.25
CA THR A 286 -14.79 5.00 14.28
C THR A 286 -14.23 5.25 15.68
N GLU A 287 -12.99 4.85 15.93
CA GLU A 287 -12.28 5.10 17.19
C GLU A 287 -11.73 6.53 17.31
N LEU A 288 -11.73 7.30 16.20
CA LEU A 288 -11.27 8.68 16.23
C LEU A 288 -12.21 9.56 17.06
N ASP A 289 -11.67 10.19 18.11
CA ASP A 289 -12.42 11.03 19.03
C ASP A 289 -12.20 12.52 18.75
N LEU A 290 -13.22 13.17 18.18
CA LEU A 290 -13.20 14.62 17.93
C LEU A 290 -13.23 15.42 19.25
N ASN A 291 -13.82 14.90 20.31
CA ASN A 291 -13.82 15.59 21.60
C ASN A 291 -12.41 15.62 22.20
N ALA A 292 -11.67 14.50 22.09
CA ALA A 292 -10.27 14.45 22.48
C ALA A 292 -9.41 15.43 21.65
N PHE A 293 -9.70 15.58 20.35
CA PHE A 293 -9.03 16.58 19.50
C PHE A 293 -9.20 18.01 20.04
N PHE A 294 -10.41 18.40 20.39
CA PHE A 294 -10.67 19.73 20.95
C PHE A 294 -10.16 19.86 22.39
N ALA A 295 -10.23 18.80 23.19
CA ALA A 295 -9.75 18.76 24.57
C ALA A 295 -8.21 18.85 24.67
N ALA A 296 -7.48 18.35 23.65
CA ALA A 296 -6.02 18.46 23.57
C ALA A 296 -5.53 19.93 23.63
N GLY A 297 -6.36 20.89 23.20
CA GLY A 297 -6.17 22.32 23.39
C GLY A 297 -4.81 22.83 22.89
N THR A 298 -4.23 23.77 23.63
CA THR A 298 -2.95 24.39 23.26
C THR A 298 -1.79 23.40 23.22
N LEU A 299 -1.73 22.45 24.16
CA LEU A 299 -0.65 21.45 24.21
C LEU A 299 -0.74 20.48 23.01
N GLY A 300 -1.95 20.11 22.59
CA GLY A 300 -2.17 19.33 21.38
C GLY A 300 -1.70 20.06 20.13
N ALA A 301 -2.02 21.36 20.00
CA ALA A 301 -1.55 22.18 18.88
C ALA A 301 -0.02 22.30 18.85
N VAL A 302 0.60 22.53 20.01
CA VAL A 302 2.06 22.56 20.16
C VAL A 302 2.69 21.24 19.75
N TYR A 303 2.13 20.13 20.24
CA TYR A 303 2.58 18.79 19.86
C TYR A 303 2.56 18.59 18.34
N VAL A 304 1.44 18.89 17.69
CA VAL A 304 1.26 18.75 16.24
C VAL A 304 2.28 19.60 15.48
N ILE A 305 2.42 20.89 15.82
CA ILE A 305 3.30 21.82 15.12
C ILE A 305 4.77 21.38 15.25
N PHE A 306 5.23 21.13 16.49
CA PHE A 306 6.63 20.76 16.70
C PHE A 306 6.97 19.37 16.14
N ARG A 307 6.00 18.45 16.09
CA ARG A 307 6.17 17.16 15.44
C ARG A 307 6.33 17.32 13.92
N ILE A 308 5.47 18.10 13.25
CA ILE A 308 5.58 18.37 11.81
C ILE A 308 6.93 19.02 11.49
N VAL A 309 7.29 20.05 12.26
CA VAL A 309 8.56 20.77 12.07
C VAL A 309 9.75 19.82 12.30
N GLY A 310 9.72 19.00 13.36
CA GLY A 310 10.78 18.07 13.70
C GLY A 310 11.01 17.03 12.60
N LYS A 311 9.94 16.38 12.16
CA LYS A 311 10.01 15.39 11.08
C LYS A 311 10.52 15.97 9.78
N TYR A 312 10.00 17.11 9.37
CA TYR A 312 10.42 17.75 8.13
C TYR A 312 11.86 18.30 8.23
N ALA A 313 12.17 19.09 9.26
CA ALA A 313 13.47 19.72 9.41
C ALA A 313 14.59 18.70 9.64
N GLY A 314 14.34 17.64 10.43
CA GLY A 314 15.31 16.58 10.69
C GLY A 314 15.75 15.89 9.41
N VAL A 315 14.79 15.48 8.57
CA VAL A 315 15.08 14.89 7.26
C VAL A 315 15.77 15.90 6.34
N TYR A 316 15.23 17.13 6.24
CA TYR A 316 15.76 18.14 5.34
C TYR A 316 17.24 18.48 5.64
N ILE A 317 17.57 18.69 6.91
CA ILE A 317 18.95 19.02 7.35
C ILE A 317 19.88 17.85 7.06
N ALA A 318 19.48 16.63 7.45
CA ALA A 318 20.30 15.44 7.23
C ALA A 318 20.49 15.14 5.74
N ALA A 319 19.44 15.24 4.93
CA ALA A 319 19.51 15.03 3.49
C ALA A 319 20.41 16.07 2.80
N ARG A 320 20.41 17.32 3.30
CA ARG A 320 21.34 18.36 2.83
C ARG A 320 22.78 18.07 3.18
N LEU A 321 23.03 17.63 4.42
CA LEU A 321 24.39 17.31 4.90
C LEU A 321 24.96 16.04 4.24
N THR A 322 24.11 15.09 3.90
CA THR A 322 24.50 13.84 3.21
C THR A 322 24.41 13.91 1.69
N HIS A 323 24.21 15.11 1.13
CA HIS A 323 24.14 15.35 -0.31
C HIS A 323 23.11 14.50 -1.05
N GLN A 324 21.96 14.23 -0.43
CA GLN A 324 20.86 13.50 -1.07
C GLN A 324 20.22 14.31 -2.20
N SER A 325 19.48 13.64 -3.08
CA SER A 325 18.74 14.28 -4.18
C SER A 325 17.78 15.36 -3.69
N LEU A 326 17.39 16.27 -4.57
CA LEU A 326 16.47 17.36 -4.22
C LEU A 326 15.10 16.83 -3.82
N GLU A 327 14.68 15.75 -4.45
CA GLU A 327 13.42 15.05 -4.18
C GLU A 327 13.39 14.52 -2.74
N VAL A 328 14.42 13.75 -2.34
CA VAL A 328 14.56 13.24 -0.97
C VAL A 328 14.62 14.37 0.04
N ARG A 329 15.39 15.44 -0.24
CA ARG A 329 15.56 16.59 0.66
C ARG A 329 14.23 17.30 0.95
N HIS A 330 13.41 17.56 -0.07
CA HIS A 330 12.21 18.37 0.09
C HIS A 330 10.95 17.57 0.41
N TRP A 331 10.87 16.31 0.00
CA TRP A 331 9.61 15.56 0.05
C TRP A 331 9.60 14.39 1.04
N LEU A 332 10.75 13.78 1.35
CA LEU A 332 10.78 12.61 2.26
C LEU A 332 10.22 12.92 3.65
N GLY A 333 10.54 14.09 4.23
CA GLY A 333 10.06 14.47 5.57
C GLY A 333 8.54 14.57 5.65
N SER A 334 7.87 15.01 4.58
CA SER A 334 6.42 15.10 4.52
C SER A 334 5.72 13.74 4.40
N CYS A 335 6.42 12.71 3.91
CA CYS A 335 5.89 11.35 3.89
C CYS A 335 5.81 10.70 5.29
N LEU A 336 6.39 11.31 6.32
CA LEU A 336 6.45 10.78 7.68
C LEU A 336 5.41 11.41 8.63
N PHE A 337 4.48 12.22 8.14
CA PHE A 337 3.53 12.94 9.00
C PHE A 337 2.44 12.04 9.59
N ALA A 338 2.03 10.97 8.90
CA ALA A 338 1.02 10.05 9.41
C ALA A 338 1.42 9.48 10.78
N GLN A 339 0.46 9.41 11.71
CA GLN A 339 0.64 8.86 13.04
C GLN A 339 -0.62 8.12 13.47
N ALA A 340 -0.47 6.87 13.90
CA ALA A 340 -1.58 6.03 14.32
C ALA A 340 -1.14 4.93 15.30
N GLY A 341 -1.47 3.70 15.01
CA GLY A 341 -1.42 2.50 15.81
C GLY A 341 -0.32 2.41 16.89
N ALA A 342 0.95 2.63 16.54
CA ALA A 342 2.04 2.53 17.51
C ALA A 342 1.92 3.57 18.63
N ALA A 343 1.60 4.84 18.27
CA ALA A 343 1.45 5.90 19.27
C ALA A 343 0.21 5.66 20.16
N ILE A 344 -0.90 5.20 19.57
CA ILE A 344 -2.11 4.87 20.31
C ILE A 344 -1.85 3.71 21.28
N ALA A 345 -1.29 2.60 20.80
CA ALA A 345 -1.00 1.43 21.62
C ALA A 345 -0.07 1.76 22.81
N LEU A 346 0.99 2.51 22.55
CA LEU A 346 1.92 2.92 23.62
C LEU A 346 1.29 3.92 24.59
N SER A 347 0.40 4.81 24.13
CA SER A 347 -0.34 5.71 25.01
C SER A 347 -1.31 4.94 25.94
N THR A 348 -1.96 3.88 25.42
CA THR A 348 -2.80 2.98 26.23
C THR A 348 -1.96 2.22 27.27
N ILE A 349 -0.76 1.77 26.91
CA ILE A 349 0.20 1.18 27.87
C ILE A 349 0.61 2.20 28.94
N ALA A 350 0.79 3.48 28.58
CA ALA A 350 1.09 4.54 29.54
C ALA A 350 -0.05 4.71 30.55
N VAL A 351 -1.31 4.67 30.11
CA VAL A 351 -2.49 4.70 31.01
C VAL A 351 -2.50 3.49 31.96
N ALA A 352 -2.23 2.29 31.43
CA ALA A 352 -2.20 1.07 32.25
C ALA A 352 -1.10 1.10 33.31
N ARG A 353 0.08 1.66 32.99
CA ARG A 353 1.23 1.76 33.92
C ARG A 353 1.11 2.92 34.91
N SER A 354 0.53 4.03 34.50
CA SER A 354 0.36 5.23 35.34
C SER A 354 -0.85 6.05 34.87
N PRO A 355 -2.06 5.82 35.39
CA PRO A 355 -3.28 6.48 34.93
C PRO A 355 -3.21 8.01 34.99
N GLU A 356 -2.59 8.57 36.05
CA GLU A 356 -2.49 10.02 36.25
C GLU A 356 -1.65 10.71 35.15
N LEU A 357 -0.59 10.07 34.70
CA LEU A 357 0.30 10.58 33.67
C LEU A 357 -0.16 10.16 32.27
N GLY A 358 -0.62 8.91 32.14
CA GLY A 358 -0.96 8.30 30.85
C GLY A 358 -2.22 8.90 30.23
N LYS A 359 -3.24 9.22 31.02
CA LYS A 359 -4.52 9.72 30.47
C LYS A 359 -4.37 11.05 29.73
N PRO A 360 -3.74 12.11 30.29
CA PRO A 360 -3.48 13.33 29.52
C PRO A 360 -2.58 13.12 28.30
N VAL A 361 -1.62 12.18 28.36
CA VAL A 361 -0.81 11.80 27.20
C VAL A 361 -1.67 11.16 26.12
N GLN A 362 -2.54 10.22 26.50
CA GLN A 362 -3.45 9.54 25.57
C GLN A 362 -4.42 10.51 24.91
N ASP A 363 -5.01 11.45 25.65
CA ASP A 363 -5.95 12.44 25.11
C ASP A 363 -5.28 13.30 24.01
N ILE A 364 -4.03 13.74 24.23
CA ILE A 364 -3.27 14.50 23.22
C ILE A 364 -2.94 13.61 22.01
N ILE A 365 -2.54 12.36 22.23
CA ILE A 365 -2.23 11.44 21.12
C ILE A 365 -3.47 11.14 20.29
N LEU A 366 -4.58 10.75 20.93
CA LEU A 366 -5.83 10.45 20.22
C LEU A 366 -6.31 11.67 19.41
N GLY A 367 -6.30 12.86 20.02
CA GLY A 367 -6.66 14.08 19.31
C GLY A 367 -5.73 14.39 18.13
N SER A 368 -4.41 14.27 18.30
CA SER A 368 -3.45 14.53 17.23
C SER A 368 -3.50 13.50 16.09
N VAL A 369 -3.80 12.24 16.42
CA VAL A 369 -3.93 11.15 15.43
C VAL A 369 -5.06 11.46 14.44
N VAL A 370 -6.19 12.00 14.88
CA VAL A 370 -7.28 12.42 13.97
C VAL A 370 -6.74 13.31 12.84
N LEU A 371 -5.94 14.32 13.20
CA LEU A 371 -5.36 15.24 12.23
C LEU A 371 -4.34 14.53 11.32
N PHE A 372 -3.42 13.75 11.90
CA PHE A 372 -2.33 13.12 11.16
C PHE A 372 -2.80 12.00 10.23
N GLU A 373 -3.85 11.28 10.59
CA GLU A 373 -4.44 10.26 9.72
C GLU A 373 -5.20 10.86 8.54
N ILE A 374 -5.75 12.08 8.68
CA ILE A 374 -6.40 12.78 7.57
C ILE A 374 -5.37 13.43 6.65
N ILE A 375 -4.42 14.20 7.22
CA ILE A 375 -3.47 14.98 6.43
C ILE A 375 -2.28 14.16 5.92
N GLY A 376 -1.86 13.12 6.65
CA GLY A 376 -0.71 12.28 6.30
C GLY A 376 -0.79 11.70 4.89
N PRO A 377 -1.85 10.96 4.54
CA PRO A 377 -2.04 10.43 3.20
C PRO A 377 -2.01 11.48 2.09
N LEU A 378 -2.55 12.68 2.36
CA LEU A 378 -2.56 13.78 1.40
C LEU A 378 -1.14 14.30 1.12
N PHE A 379 -0.32 14.41 2.17
CA PHE A 379 1.08 14.82 2.02
C PHE A 379 1.92 13.75 1.34
N ILE A 380 1.72 12.46 1.66
CA ILE A 380 2.39 11.35 0.98
C ILE A 380 2.05 11.40 -0.51
N ARG A 381 0.77 11.44 -0.87
CA ARG A 381 0.32 11.54 -2.26
C ARG A 381 0.97 12.73 -2.98
N LYS A 382 0.92 13.93 -2.36
CA LYS A 382 1.54 15.13 -2.94
C LYS A 382 3.02 14.92 -3.19
N SER A 383 3.75 14.36 -2.21
CA SER A 383 5.18 14.08 -2.33
C SER A 383 5.47 13.15 -3.51
N LEU A 384 4.73 12.05 -3.64
CA LEU A 384 4.90 11.08 -4.73
C LEU A 384 4.65 11.68 -6.12
N LEU A 385 3.66 12.56 -6.24
CA LEU A 385 3.36 13.25 -7.50
C LEU A 385 4.45 14.26 -7.88
N GLU A 386 4.93 15.04 -6.91
CA GLU A 386 5.97 16.05 -7.13
C GLU A 386 7.35 15.44 -7.40
N THR A 387 7.62 14.26 -6.87
CA THR A 387 8.87 13.53 -7.14
C THR A 387 8.83 12.69 -8.42
N GLY A 388 7.65 12.56 -9.04
CA GLY A 388 7.47 11.73 -10.24
C GLY A 388 7.61 10.23 -10.00
N GLU A 389 7.52 9.78 -8.74
CA GLU A 389 7.64 8.36 -8.38
C GLU A 389 6.35 7.55 -8.63
N VAL A 390 5.33 8.18 -9.22
CA VAL A 390 4.08 7.53 -9.63
C VAL A 390 4.15 7.19 -11.12
N PRO A 391 3.91 5.94 -11.54
CA PRO A 391 3.89 5.57 -12.95
C PRO A 391 2.90 6.43 -13.75
N LEU A 392 3.35 6.96 -14.89
CA LEU A 392 2.54 7.82 -15.77
C LEU A 392 1.20 7.19 -16.16
N ALA A 393 1.16 5.88 -16.35
CA ALA A 393 -0.07 5.15 -16.63
C ALA A 393 -1.12 5.29 -15.50
N GLN A 394 -0.69 5.38 -14.25
CA GLN A 394 -1.58 5.59 -13.12
C GLN A 394 -1.94 7.07 -12.91
N ALA A 395 -1.00 7.97 -13.11
CA ALA A 395 -1.27 9.42 -13.06
C ALA A 395 -2.32 9.83 -14.10
N ILE A 396 -2.38 9.13 -15.26
CA ILE A 396 -3.33 9.39 -16.35
C ILE A 396 -4.63 8.58 -16.20
N ASN A 397 -4.58 7.34 -15.68
CA ASN A 397 -5.76 6.47 -15.50
C ASN A 397 -6.68 6.90 -14.36
N HIS A 398 -6.22 7.78 -13.49
CA HIS A 398 -7.05 8.47 -12.51
C HIS A 398 -7.78 9.71 -13.09
N ALA A 399 -7.89 9.81 -14.43
CA ALA A 399 -8.88 10.70 -15.05
C ALA A 399 -10.26 10.02 -14.93
N PRO A 400 -11.11 10.39 -13.94
CA PRO A 400 -12.29 9.63 -13.63
C PRO A 400 -13.30 9.73 -14.76
N ARG A 401 -13.88 8.61 -15.17
CA ARG A 401 -15.24 8.64 -15.69
C ARG A 401 -16.08 9.29 -14.59
N SER A 402 -16.84 10.34 -14.93
CA SER A 402 -17.65 11.01 -13.93
C SER A 402 -18.55 9.98 -13.21
N PRO A 403 -18.81 10.09 -11.89
CA PRO A 403 -19.65 9.14 -11.15
C PRO A 403 -21.01 8.97 -11.82
N LEU A 404 -21.55 10.04 -12.42
CA LEU A 404 -22.76 10.02 -13.21
C LEU A 404 -22.65 9.11 -14.46
N GLU A 405 -21.48 9.04 -15.10
CA GLU A 405 -21.26 8.13 -16.22
C GLU A 405 -21.12 6.68 -15.75
N GLN A 406 -20.52 6.43 -14.57
CA GLN A 406 -20.45 5.10 -13.98
C GLN A 406 -21.84 4.63 -13.53
N VAL A 407 -22.61 5.45 -12.83
CA VAL A 407 -23.99 5.13 -12.43
C VAL A 407 -24.87 4.92 -13.66
N ARG A 408 -24.73 5.75 -14.71
CA ARG A 408 -25.41 5.53 -15.99
C ARG A 408 -25.03 4.21 -16.64
N SER A 409 -23.73 3.88 -16.69
CA SER A 409 -23.27 2.61 -17.28
C SER A 409 -23.76 1.39 -16.50
N VAL A 410 -23.85 1.47 -15.18
CA VAL A 410 -24.43 0.42 -14.32
C VAL A 410 -25.95 0.36 -14.53
N GLY A 411 -26.62 1.51 -14.57
CA GLY A 411 -28.06 1.58 -14.87
C GLY A 411 -28.41 1.04 -16.25
N ASP A 412 -27.59 1.32 -17.26
CA ASP A 412 -27.76 0.82 -18.63
C ASP A 412 -27.49 -0.69 -18.72
N ARG A 413 -26.48 -1.20 -17.99
CA ARG A 413 -26.23 -2.65 -17.87
C ARG A 413 -27.37 -3.36 -17.14
N PHE A 414 -27.88 -2.79 -16.06
CA PHE A 414 -29.01 -3.34 -15.33
C PHE A 414 -30.28 -3.33 -16.18
N ARG A 415 -30.54 -2.23 -16.91
CA ARG A 415 -31.66 -2.12 -17.83
C ARG A 415 -31.55 -3.13 -18.97
N SER A 416 -30.35 -3.34 -19.55
CA SER A 416 -30.12 -4.33 -20.60
C SER A 416 -30.27 -5.77 -20.10
N ALA A 417 -29.85 -6.04 -18.85
CA ALA A 417 -30.01 -7.35 -18.22
C ALA A 417 -31.46 -7.68 -17.87
N VAL A 418 -32.26 -6.69 -17.45
CA VAL A 418 -33.68 -6.89 -17.05
C VAL A 418 -34.63 -6.87 -18.23
N TRP A 419 -34.40 -6.05 -19.24
CA TRP A 419 -35.32 -5.85 -20.37
C TRP A 419 -34.80 -6.32 -21.73
N GLY A 420 -33.67 -7.04 -21.78
CA GLY A 420 -33.22 -7.74 -22.98
C GLY A 420 -33.03 -6.87 -24.24
N THR A 421 -32.83 -5.56 -24.09
CA THR A 421 -32.65 -4.64 -25.19
C THR A 421 -31.31 -3.95 -25.15
N ALA A 422 -30.61 -4.15 -26.26
CA ALA A 422 -29.67 -3.26 -26.90
C ALA A 422 -28.18 -3.49 -26.58
N THR A 423 -27.57 -3.91 -27.62
CA THR A 423 -26.20 -3.55 -28.02
C THR A 423 -25.83 -2.12 -27.65
N PRO A 424 -24.64 -1.90 -27.08
CA PRO A 424 -24.08 -0.54 -26.92
C PRO A 424 -23.52 -0.07 -28.26
N ASN A 425 -24.40 0.19 -29.21
CA ASN A 425 -24.08 0.77 -30.50
C ASN A 425 -24.38 2.26 -30.48
N GLY A 426 -23.39 3.06 -30.14
CA GLY A 426 -23.64 4.51 -30.15
C GLY A 426 -22.48 5.43 -30.44
N SER A 427 -21.23 5.00 -30.68
CA SER A 427 -20.22 6.02 -31.02
C SER A 427 -19.01 5.56 -31.86
N MET A 428 -18.86 4.29 -32.18
CA MET A 428 -17.71 3.79 -32.97
C MET A 428 -18.07 3.25 -34.36
N SER A 429 -19.30 3.38 -34.85
CA SER A 429 -19.77 2.79 -36.11
C SER A 429 -19.16 3.38 -37.40
N GLY A 430 -18.15 4.22 -37.30
CA GLY A 430 -17.52 4.86 -38.48
C GLY A 430 -16.00 4.67 -38.60
N VAL A 431 -15.34 3.96 -37.68
CA VAL A 431 -13.91 3.70 -37.76
C VAL A 431 -13.67 2.21 -37.92
N SER A 432 -13.10 1.80 -39.07
CA SER A 432 -12.65 0.45 -39.33
C SER A 432 -11.26 0.22 -38.68
N VAL A 433 -11.01 -1.00 -38.25
CA VAL A 433 -9.71 -1.49 -37.75
C VAL A 433 -8.60 -1.20 -38.75
N ASN A 434 -8.85 -1.28 -40.05
CA ASN A 434 -7.88 -1.00 -41.12
C ASN A 434 -7.22 0.39 -41.00
N LYS A 435 -7.90 1.39 -40.45
CA LYS A 435 -7.35 2.74 -40.24
C LYS A 435 -6.42 2.83 -39.02
N LEU A 436 -6.41 1.83 -38.17
CA LEU A 436 -5.68 1.77 -36.92
C LEU A 436 -4.54 0.75 -36.95
N VAL A 437 -4.45 -0.05 -38.04
CA VAL A 437 -3.39 -1.07 -38.21
C VAL A 437 -2.05 -0.41 -38.33
N ARG A 438 -1.11 -0.83 -37.51
CA ARG A 438 0.31 -0.55 -37.64
C ARG A 438 1.01 -1.75 -38.25
N LYS A 439 1.72 -1.53 -39.36
CA LYS A 439 2.53 -2.59 -39.96
C LYS A 439 3.61 -3.04 -39.00
N THR A 440 3.62 -4.31 -38.66
CA THR A 440 4.63 -4.96 -37.84
C THR A 440 5.10 -6.23 -38.51
N LYS A 441 6.37 -6.56 -38.34
CA LYS A 441 6.90 -7.85 -38.77
C LYS A 441 6.61 -8.88 -37.69
N GLY A 442 6.03 -10.02 -38.06
CA GLY A 442 5.92 -11.16 -37.15
C GLY A 442 7.27 -11.81 -36.89
N ILE A 443 7.44 -12.37 -35.70
CA ILE A 443 8.60 -13.20 -35.39
C ILE A 443 8.32 -14.59 -35.96
N HIS A 444 9.27 -15.16 -36.71
CA HIS A 444 9.09 -16.51 -37.24
C HIS A 444 9.14 -17.56 -36.11
N GLN A 445 8.28 -18.57 -36.17
CA GLN A 445 8.19 -19.59 -35.11
C GLN A 445 9.51 -20.32 -34.85
N SER A 446 10.36 -20.50 -35.88
CA SER A 446 11.66 -21.15 -35.77
C SER A 446 12.80 -20.19 -35.40
N ALA A 447 12.53 -18.89 -35.18
CA ALA A 447 13.52 -17.91 -34.78
C ALA A 447 14.23 -18.30 -33.48
N ARG A 448 15.55 -18.07 -33.41
CA ARG A 448 16.33 -18.33 -32.20
C ARG A 448 16.06 -17.25 -31.17
N PHE A 449 16.30 -17.55 -29.92
CA PHE A 449 16.09 -16.60 -28.82
C PHE A 449 16.81 -15.25 -29.03
N ASP A 450 18.04 -15.28 -29.54
CA ASP A 450 18.81 -14.06 -29.84
C ASP A 450 18.11 -13.19 -30.89
N ASP A 451 17.52 -13.80 -31.93
CA ASP A 451 16.78 -13.09 -32.98
C ASP A 451 15.45 -12.51 -32.41
N VAL A 452 14.85 -13.20 -31.44
CA VAL A 452 13.66 -12.70 -30.74
C VAL A 452 14.02 -11.47 -29.92
N ILE A 453 15.13 -11.50 -29.19
CA ILE A 453 15.60 -10.35 -28.39
C ILE A 453 15.94 -9.17 -29.27
N ASP A 454 16.68 -9.39 -30.37
CA ASP A 454 17.03 -8.32 -31.33
C ASP A 454 15.76 -7.66 -31.92
N HIS A 455 14.75 -8.46 -32.25
CA HIS A 455 13.46 -7.95 -32.71
C HIS A 455 12.76 -7.08 -31.64
N ILE A 456 12.84 -7.46 -30.36
CA ILE A 456 12.24 -6.78 -29.24
C ILE A 456 12.95 -5.46 -28.92
N GLU A 457 14.27 -5.43 -28.95
CA GLU A 457 15.07 -4.20 -28.72
C GLU A 457 14.72 -3.10 -29.73
N HIS A 458 14.33 -3.47 -30.95
CA HIS A 458 13.93 -2.53 -31.99
C HIS A 458 12.43 -2.22 -32.04
N SER A 459 11.63 -2.82 -31.16
CA SER A 459 10.18 -2.68 -31.08
C SER A 459 9.78 -2.20 -29.68
N HIS A 460 8.89 -1.22 -29.60
CA HIS A 460 8.39 -0.66 -28.33
C HIS A 460 7.05 -1.27 -27.89
N ASP A 461 6.78 -2.53 -28.27
CA ASP A 461 5.56 -3.25 -27.91
C ASP A 461 5.84 -4.25 -26.79
N ASN A 462 4.82 -4.61 -25.99
CA ASN A 462 4.92 -5.63 -24.95
C ASN A 462 4.39 -7.01 -25.39
N THR A 463 3.89 -7.10 -26.63
CA THR A 463 3.31 -8.31 -27.22
C THR A 463 3.73 -8.41 -28.69
N TYR A 464 4.26 -9.54 -29.08
CA TYR A 464 4.87 -9.75 -30.39
C TYR A 464 4.19 -10.92 -31.11
N PRO A 465 3.58 -10.71 -32.30
CA PRO A 465 2.99 -11.80 -33.08
C PRO A 465 4.03 -12.77 -33.58
N VAL A 466 3.76 -14.07 -33.45
CA VAL A 466 4.58 -15.15 -34.03
C VAL A 466 3.84 -15.74 -35.22
N VAL A 467 4.59 -15.97 -36.31
CA VAL A 467 4.06 -16.43 -37.57
C VAL A 467 4.74 -17.71 -38.05
N ASP A 468 4.01 -18.50 -38.81
CA ASP A 468 4.52 -19.69 -39.51
C ASP A 468 5.15 -19.35 -40.88
N ASP A 469 5.59 -20.39 -41.64
CA ASP A 469 6.14 -20.25 -42.99
C ASP A 469 5.21 -19.60 -44.01
N LYS A 470 3.90 -19.58 -43.71
CA LYS A 470 2.84 -18.96 -44.52
C LYS A 470 2.45 -17.57 -44.05
N MET A 471 3.22 -17.00 -43.12
CA MET A 471 2.91 -15.73 -42.45
C MET A 471 1.58 -15.73 -41.68
N SER A 472 1.03 -16.90 -41.35
CA SER A 472 -0.15 -17.05 -40.53
C SER A 472 0.20 -16.91 -39.05
N VAL A 473 -0.64 -16.24 -38.28
CA VAL A 473 -0.39 -16.00 -36.85
C VAL A 473 -0.61 -17.29 -36.06
N VAL A 474 0.45 -17.80 -35.42
CA VAL A 474 0.44 -18.98 -34.54
C VAL A 474 0.10 -18.59 -33.12
N GLY A 475 0.51 -17.42 -32.67
CA GLY A 475 0.27 -16.92 -31.34
C GLY A 475 1.03 -15.62 -31.08
N VAL A 476 1.22 -15.30 -29.81
CA VAL A 476 1.95 -14.09 -29.39
C VAL A 476 2.99 -14.42 -28.33
N ILE A 477 4.12 -13.74 -28.36
CA ILE A 477 5.11 -13.72 -27.28
C ILE A 477 4.82 -12.50 -26.42
N ARG A 478 4.72 -12.69 -25.10
CA ARG A 478 4.53 -11.63 -24.13
C ARG A 478 5.83 -11.32 -23.40
N TYR A 479 6.17 -10.04 -23.25
CA TYR A 479 7.41 -9.60 -22.60
C TYR A 479 7.67 -10.24 -21.22
N PRO A 480 6.67 -10.44 -20.30
CA PRO A 480 6.91 -11.09 -19.03
C PRO A 480 7.45 -12.53 -19.13
N LEU A 481 7.10 -13.28 -20.17
CA LEU A 481 7.59 -14.65 -20.38
C LEU A 481 9.07 -14.69 -20.79
N LEU A 482 9.56 -13.61 -21.38
CA LEU A 482 10.96 -13.50 -21.78
C LEU A 482 11.89 -13.27 -20.60
N SER A 483 11.42 -12.55 -19.56
CA SER A 483 12.23 -12.24 -18.39
C SER A 483 12.69 -13.48 -17.65
N ASP A 484 11.91 -14.56 -17.67
CA ASP A 484 12.25 -15.82 -17.00
C ASP A 484 13.38 -16.58 -17.73
N VAL A 485 13.50 -16.40 -19.06
CA VAL A 485 14.50 -17.06 -19.90
C VAL A 485 15.76 -16.20 -20.06
N MET A 486 15.65 -14.87 -20.04
CA MET A 486 16.78 -13.93 -20.21
C MET A 486 17.86 -14.08 -19.13
N PHE A 487 17.52 -14.61 -17.97
CA PHE A 487 18.47 -14.77 -16.85
C PHE A 487 19.10 -16.16 -16.79
N ASP A 488 18.71 -17.09 -17.67
CA ASP A 488 19.32 -18.43 -17.78
C ASP A 488 20.09 -18.57 -19.11
N LEU A 489 21.39 -18.27 -19.06
CA LEU A 489 22.31 -18.34 -20.23
C LEU A 489 22.40 -19.73 -20.87
N SER A 490 22.07 -20.80 -20.13
CA SER A 490 22.10 -22.17 -20.67
C SER A 490 20.81 -22.51 -21.41
N ALA A 491 19.67 -21.96 -20.98
CA ALA A 491 18.37 -22.15 -21.63
C ALA A 491 18.24 -21.31 -22.91
N SER A 492 18.82 -20.10 -22.95
CA SER A 492 18.70 -19.18 -24.10
C SER A 492 19.24 -19.74 -25.43
N GLN A 493 20.21 -20.63 -25.40
CA GLN A 493 20.75 -21.26 -26.62
C GLN A 493 19.86 -22.35 -27.23
N LEU A 494 18.94 -22.92 -26.44
CA LEU A 494 18.06 -24.02 -26.83
C LEU A 494 16.64 -23.58 -27.17
N VAL A 495 16.20 -22.43 -26.65
CA VAL A 495 14.84 -21.90 -26.77
C VAL A 495 14.61 -21.27 -28.13
N ARG A 496 13.48 -21.59 -28.76
CA ARG A 496 12.99 -20.97 -30.00
C ARG A 496 11.74 -20.16 -29.75
N ALA A 497 11.36 -19.33 -30.71
CA ALA A 497 10.14 -18.54 -30.60
C ALA A 497 8.89 -19.39 -30.34
N GLU A 498 8.80 -20.59 -30.92
CA GLU A 498 7.72 -21.55 -30.72
C GLU A 498 7.56 -22.02 -29.27
N ASP A 499 8.66 -22.09 -28.50
CA ASP A 499 8.65 -22.48 -27.07
C ASP A 499 8.12 -21.36 -26.15
N LEU A 500 8.11 -20.12 -26.65
CA LEU A 500 7.69 -18.92 -25.92
C LEU A 500 6.29 -18.43 -26.31
N VAL A 501 5.68 -19.07 -27.31
CA VAL A 501 4.37 -18.67 -27.83
C VAL A 501 3.28 -19.00 -26.82
N SER A 502 2.50 -17.98 -26.50
CA SER A 502 1.18 -18.18 -25.92
C SER A 502 0.16 -18.28 -27.05
N GLU A 503 -0.56 -19.38 -27.13
CA GLU A 503 -1.67 -19.52 -28.07
C GLU A 503 -2.66 -18.36 -27.87
N THR A 504 -2.97 -17.64 -28.94
CA THR A 504 -4.03 -16.63 -28.93
C THR A 504 -5.06 -16.94 -29.99
N ASN A 505 -6.32 -17.00 -29.56
CA ASN A 505 -7.45 -17.11 -30.48
C ASN A 505 -8.04 -15.72 -30.82
N VAL A 506 -7.40 -14.66 -30.30
CA VAL A 506 -7.90 -13.29 -30.44
C VAL A 506 -7.16 -12.60 -31.59
N VAL A 507 -7.83 -12.49 -32.72
CA VAL A 507 -7.36 -11.75 -33.90
C VAL A 507 -8.44 -10.76 -34.35
N LEU A 508 -8.01 -9.71 -35.03
CA LEU A 508 -8.89 -8.72 -35.67
C LEU A 508 -8.78 -8.84 -37.20
N TYR A 509 -9.85 -8.46 -37.85
CA TYR A 509 -9.90 -8.33 -39.31
C TYR A 509 -9.94 -6.87 -39.73
N PRO A 510 -9.43 -6.51 -40.94
CA PRO A 510 -9.41 -5.12 -41.40
C PRO A 510 -10.79 -4.45 -41.46
N ASP A 511 -11.84 -5.25 -41.74
CA ASP A 511 -13.21 -4.77 -41.86
C ASP A 511 -13.94 -4.70 -40.52
N ASP A 512 -13.34 -5.21 -39.45
CA ASP A 512 -13.93 -5.13 -38.11
C ASP A 512 -14.10 -3.66 -37.69
N PRO A 513 -15.21 -3.33 -37.00
CA PRO A 513 -15.39 -2.01 -36.44
C PRO A 513 -14.45 -1.83 -35.22
N ALA A 514 -13.97 -0.61 -35.00
CA ALA A 514 -13.10 -0.30 -33.87
C ALA A 514 -13.77 -0.60 -32.50
N SER A 515 -15.10 -0.71 -32.44
CA SER A 515 -15.83 -1.19 -31.26
C SER A 515 -15.47 -2.62 -30.87
N ARG A 516 -15.26 -3.51 -31.87
CA ARG A 516 -14.85 -4.90 -31.62
C ARG A 516 -13.43 -4.96 -31.05
N ALA A 517 -12.51 -4.16 -31.57
CA ALA A 517 -11.17 -4.05 -31.02
C ALA A 517 -11.21 -3.55 -29.57
N PHE A 518 -12.08 -2.58 -29.27
CA PHE A 518 -12.27 -2.07 -27.91
C PHE A 518 -12.81 -3.14 -26.95
N GLU A 519 -13.78 -3.94 -27.36
CA GLU A 519 -14.34 -5.05 -26.57
C GLU A 519 -13.26 -6.12 -26.26
N LEU A 520 -12.45 -6.48 -27.26
CA LEU A 520 -11.34 -7.42 -27.10
C LEU A 520 -10.29 -6.89 -26.14
N PHE A 521 -9.91 -5.62 -26.22
CA PHE A 521 -8.99 -5.00 -25.25
C PHE A 521 -9.56 -4.83 -23.83
N GLN A 522 -10.86 -4.96 -23.64
CA GLN A 522 -11.46 -5.02 -22.29
C GLN A 522 -11.38 -6.41 -21.69
N ALA A 523 -11.39 -7.45 -22.52
CA ALA A 523 -11.33 -8.85 -22.09
C ALA A 523 -9.88 -9.35 -21.91
N GLU A 524 -8.95 -8.83 -22.72
CA GLU A 524 -7.54 -9.22 -22.74
C GLU A 524 -6.66 -8.18 -22.06
N THR A 525 -5.56 -8.64 -21.46
CA THR A 525 -4.55 -7.77 -20.83
C THR A 525 -3.48 -7.28 -21.80
N ASP A 526 -3.46 -7.82 -23.02
CA ASP A 526 -2.45 -7.52 -24.04
C ASP A 526 -2.52 -6.06 -24.53
N ASP A 527 -1.38 -5.46 -24.82
CA ASP A 527 -1.29 -4.08 -25.29
C ASP A 527 -1.51 -3.95 -26.79
N CYS A 528 -1.36 -5.05 -27.55
CA CYS A 528 -1.67 -5.10 -28.97
C CYS A 528 -2.38 -6.41 -29.37
N ILE A 529 -3.23 -6.34 -30.39
CA ILE A 529 -3.96 -7.47 -30.98
C ILE A 529 -3.52 -7.61 -32.44
N PRO A 530 -3.13 -8.82 -32.90
CA PRO A 530 -2.80 -9.07 -34.29
C PRO A 530 -3.99 -8.82 -35.24
N VAL A 531 -3.73 -8.23 -36.39
CA VAL A 531 -4.70 -8.06 -37.48
C VAL A 531 -4.27 -8.96 -38.64
N VAL A 532 -5.19 -9.81 -39.09
CA VAL A 532 -4.95 -10.80 -40.13
C VAL A 532 -5.83 -10.57 -41.35
N THR A 533 -5.42 -11.09 -42.52
CA THR A 533 -6.22 -11.02 -43.74
C THR A 533 -7.52 -11.82 -43.60
N ASN A 534 -8.60 -11.36 -44.29
CA ASN A 534 -9.89 -12.07 -44.30
C ASN A 534 -9.82 -13.43 -45.00
N ALA A 535 -8.88 -13.61 -45.96
CA ALA A 535 -8.73 -14.83 -46.72
C ALA A 535 -7.74 -15.79 -46.03
N ALA A 536 -8.05 -17.08 -46.01
CA ALA A 536 -7.10 -18.10 -45.57
C ALA A 536 -5.85 -18.06 -46.47
N PRO A 537 -4.64 -18.11 -45.90
CA PRO A 537 -4.23 -18.60 -44.59
C PRO A 537 -4.24 -17.59 -43.41
N HIS A 538 -4.93 -16.47 -43.50
CA HIS A 538 -5.01 -15.42 -42.44
C HIS A 538 -3.63 -14.80 -42.13
N GLU A 539 -3.01 -14.27 -43.16
CA GLU A 539 -1.66 -13.66 -43.07
C GLU A 539 -1.66 -12.42 -42.16
N LEU A 540 -0.60 -12.25 -41.39
CA LEU A 540 -0.41 -11.08 -40.54
C LEU A 540 -0.28 -9.80 -41.35
N MET A 541 -1.20 -8.87 -41.15
CA MET A 541 -1.17 -7.51 -41.74
C MET A 541 -0.43 -6.49 -40.85
N GLY A 542 -0.49 -6.69 -39.55
CA GLY A 542 0.06 -5.80 -38.54
C GLY A 542 -0.61 -5.99 -37.20
N VAL A 543 -0.53 -4.98 -36.36
CA VAL A 543 -1.15 -4.97 -35.03
C VAL A 543 -1.96 -3.70 -34.81
N VAL A 544 -2.97 -3.79 -33.96
CA VAL A 544 -3.67 -2.62 -33.38
C VAL A 544 -3.24 -2.50 -31.94
N ARG A 545 -2.79 -1.32 -31.53
CA ARG A 545 -2.44 -1.03 -30.15
C ARG A 545 -3.63 -0.49 -29.38
N ARG A 546 -3.69 -0.81 -28.08
CA ARG A 546 -4.68 -0.26 -27.15
C ARG A 546 -4.69 1.28 -27.16
N SER A 547 -3.50 1.90 -27.24
CA SER A 547 -3.33 3.35 -27.32
C SER A 547 -4.01 3.97 -28.55
N ASP A 548 -3.99 3.29 -29.70
CA ASP A 548 -4.59 3.80 -30.95
C ASP A 548 -6.11 3.81 -30.87
N ILE A 549 -6.71 2.81 -30.21
CA ILE A 549 -8.16 2.77 -29.93
C ILE A 549 -8.55 3.92 -29.03
N VAL A 550 -7.80 4.16 -27.95
CA VAL A 550 -8.05 5.26 -27.02
C VAL A 550 -7.94 6.62 -27.75
N HIS A 551 -6.92 6.78 -28.58
CA HIS A 551 -6.70 8.00 -29.35
C HIS A 551 -7.83 8.26 -30.37
N ALA A 552 -8.32 7.21 -31.03
CA ALA A 552 -9.45 7.30 -31.97
C ALA A 552 -10.74 7.74 -31.25
N LEU A 553 -10.98 7.20 -30.04
CA LEU A 553 -12.12 7.59 -29.18
C LEU A 553 -12.08 9.07 -28.77
N ILE A 554 -10.91 9.55 -28.33
CA ILE A 554 -10.72 10.95 -27.93
C ILE A 554 -10.92 11.88 -29.12
N THR A 555 -10.39 11.53 -30.28
CA THR A 555 -10.48 12.34 -31.51
C THR A 555 -11.92 12.43 -32.04
N GLN A 556 -12.69 11.34 -31.96
CA GLN A 556 -14.12 11.37 -32.35
C GLN A 556 -14.96 12.20 -31.37
N ARG A 557 -14.68 12.16 -30.07
CA ARG A 557 -15.35 13.03 -29.08
C ARG A 557 -15.11 14.53 -29.34
N ARG A 558 -13.88 14.88 -29.79
CA ARG A 558 -13.54 16.29 -30.16
C ARG A 558 -14.21 16.76 -31.44
N LYS A 559 -14.55 15.87 -32.37
CA LYS A 559 -15.29 16.23 -33.62
C LYS A 559 -16.82 16.33 -33.44
N LYS A 560 -17.34 15.82 -32.31
CA LYS A 560 -18.79 15.89 -31.99
C LYS A 560 -19.14 17.03 -31.02
N LYS A 561 -18.16 17.78 -30.52
CA LYS A 561 -18.31 19.07 -29.85
C LYS A 561 -17.99 20.20 -30.84
#